data_9d8c1a1bbdabea6b1a5c01524569c413
#
_entry.id   9d8c1a1bbdabea6b1a5c01524569c413
#
_cell.length_a   1.000
_cell.length_b   1.000
_cell.length_c   1.000
_cell.angle_alpha   90.00
_cell.angle_beta   90.00
_cell.angle_gamma   90.00
#
_symmetry.space_group_name_H-M   'P 1'
#
loop_
_entity.id
_entity.type
_entity.pdbx_description
1 polymer ?
#
loop_
_entity_poly.entity_id
_entity_poly.type
_entity_poly.pdbx_seq_one_letter_code
_entity_poly.pdbx_strand_id
1 'polypeptide(L)'
;MILNPLSESVPEPYDGERRKVITTSGRLEEQKNHEMTIRAFARFHSLHPDYRLEIFGEGSLDVRLRGLAAEEGVADAVSFEGFSPNVLDCIRTSAVFVMSSRFEGLSNSMLESLCMGVPTICTRCMGGGAEAVIVDGANGILVDIDDVEAEANAMAHLVDNSEYAKAIGLRARELRQQLSLETIGDKWLSLL
;
A
#
# COMPACT_ATOMS: atom_id res chain seq x y z
N MET A 1 -18.34 -13.86 -5.05
CA MET A 1 -18.02 -12.50 -5.55
C MET A 1 -16.99 -12.64 -6.66
N ILE A 2 -17.18 -12.00 -7.81
CA ILE A 2 -16.18 -11.95 -8.88
C ILE A 2 -15.49 -10.58 -8.77
N LEU A 3 -14.15 -10.59 -8.68
CA LEU A 3 -13.34 -9.40 -8.58
C LEU A 3 -13.14 -8.77 -9.95
N ASN A 4 -12.74 -7.49 -9.98
CA ASN A 4 -12.30 -6.85 -11.22
C ASN A 4 -10.96 -7.45 -11.70
N PRO A 5 -10.76 -7.60 -13.01
CA PRO A 5 -9.49 -8.03 -13.53
C PRO A 5 -8.40 -6.97 -13.25
N LEU A 6 -7.17 -7.44 -13.08
CA LEU A 6 -6.00 -6.58 -13.01
C LEU A 6 -5.79 -5.88 -14.36
N SER A 7 -5.42 -4.59 -14.34
CA SER A 7 -5.06 -3.88 -15.57
C SER A 7 -3.80 -4.49 -16.20
N GLU A 8 -3.79 -4.62 -17.53
CA GLU A 8 -2.61 -5.06 -18.29
C GLU A 8 -1.42 -4.09 -18.16
N SER A 9 -1.68 -2.85 -17.73
CA SER A 9 -0.63 -1.84 -17.50
C SER A 9 0.16 -2.06 -16.21
N VAL A 10 -0.25 -3.00 -15.34
CA VAL A 10 0.47 -3.28 -14.08
C VAL A 10 1.81 -3.96 -14.37
N PRO A 11 2.94 -3.33 -14.01
CA PRO A 11 4.26 -3.86 -14.28
C PRO A 11 4.48 -5.25 -13.68
N GLU A 12 5.43 -5.99 -14.26
CA GLU A 12 5.88 -7.25 -13.69
C GLU A 12 6.54 -7.04 -12.31
N PRO A 13 6.47 -8.03 -11.42
CA PRO A 13 7.11 -7.97 -10.12
C PRO A 13 8.60 -7.59 -10.20
N TYR A 14 9.09 -6.92 -9.16
CA TYR A 14 10.48 -6.50 -9.06
C TYR A 14 11.24 -7.40 -8.09
N ASP A 15 12.32 -8.01 -8.56
CA ASP A 15 13.14 -8.94 -7.78
C ASP A 15 14.51 -8.35 -7.38
N GLY A 16 14.75 -7.05 -7.68
CA GLY A 16 15.95 -6.34 -7.28
C GLY A 16 15.89 -5.82 -5.83
N GLU A 17 16.93 -5.10 -5.44
CA GLU A 17 16.99 -4.41 -4.16
C GLU A 17 15.96 -3.27 -4.12
N ARG A 18 15.08 -3.27 -3.13
CA ARG A 18 14.04 -2.27 -2.97
C ARG A 18 14.60 -0.97 -2.42
N ARG A 19 14.06 0.16 -2.90
CA ARG A 19 14.38 1.49 -2.36
C ARG A 19 13.95 1.58 -0.90
N LYS A 20 14.69 2.34 -0.09
CA LYS A 20 14.31 2.66 1.30
C LYS A 20 13.19 3.70 1.33
N VAL A 21 12.04 3.30 0.80
CA VAL A 21 10.86 4.14 0.64
C VAL A 21 9.62 3.38 1.07
N ILE A 22 8.81 4.02 1.87
CA ILE A 22 7.42 3.66 2.12
C ILE A 22 6.57 4.46 1.14
N THR A 23 5.66 3.81 0.44
CA THR A 23 4.81 4.48 -0.57
C THR A 23 3.34 4.33 -0.20
N THR A 24 2.58 5.39 -0.38
CA THR A 24 1.10 5.37 -0.36
C THR A 24 0.56 6.10 -1.57
N SER A 25 -0.62 5.68 -2.04
CA SER A 25 -1.28 6.35 -3.18
C SER A 25 -2.79 6.42 -3.02
N GLY A 26 -3.36 7.57 -3.35
CA GLY A 26 -4.78 7.81 -3.30
C GLY A 26 -5.11 9.29 -3.20
N ARG A 27 -6.39 9.64 -3.37
CA ARG A 27 -6.83 11.02 -3.21
C ARG A 27 -6.48 11.53 -1.81
N LEU A 28 -6.02 12.76 -1.69
CA LEU A 28 -5.73 13.39 -0.40
C LEU A 28 -7.03 13.88 0.26
N GLU A 29 -7.85 12.91 0.68
CA GLU A 29 -9.18 13.08 1.28
C GLU A 29 -9.30 12.26 2.56
N GLU A 30 -10.24 12.62 3.44
CA GLU A 30 -10.50 11.95 4.73
C GLU A 30 -10.64 10.42 4.60
N GLN A 31 -11.24 9.96 3.49
CA GLN A 31 -11.43 8.55 3.21
C GLN A 31 -10.11 7.77 3.20
N LYS A 32 -9.04 8.34 2.63
CA LYS A 32 -7.75 7.68 2.44
C LYS A 32 -6.87 7.71 3.69
N ASN A 33 -7.18 8.58 4.64
CA ASN A 33 -6.57 8.65 5.97
C ASN A 33 -5.03 8.71 5.97
N HIS A 34 -4.47 9.49 5.02
CA HIS A 34 -3.02 9.70 4.95
C HIS A 34 -2.43 10.30 6.25
N GLU A 35 -3.27 10.91 7.10
CA GLU A 35 -2.86 11.36 8.44
C GLU A 35 -2.33 10.22 9.30
N MET A 36 -3.01 9.07 9.30
CA MET A 36 -2.57 7.87 10.00
C MET A 36 -1.18 7.44 9.50
N THR A 37 -1.00 7.36 8.18
CA THR A 37 0.27 6.99 7.56
C THR A 37 1.41 7.95 7.92
N ILE A 38 1.17 9.27 7.92
CA ILE A 38 2.19 10.26 8.30
C ILE A 38 2.60 10.09 9.76
N ARG A 39 1.64 9.91 10.69
CA ARG A 39 1.92 9.69 12.11
C ARG A 39 2.65 8.38 12.38
N ALA A 40 2.24 7.31 11.69
CA ALA A 40 2.90 6.01 11.76
C ALA A 40 4.33 6.08 11.21
N PHE A 41 4.51 6.76 10.07
CA PHE A 41 5.81 6.98 9.48
C PHE A 41 6.73 7.80 10.40
N ALA A 42 6.24 8.82 11.09
CA ALA A 42 7.05 9.58 12.03
C ALA A 42 7.62 8.71 13.15
N ARG A 43 6.82 7.80 13.71
CA ARG A 43 7.29 6.82 14.70
C ARG A 43 8.31 5.85 14.11
N PHE A 44 8.01 5.29 12.95
CA PHE A 44 8.89 4.40 12.21
C PHE A 44 10.23 5.11 11.88
N HIS A 45 10.19 6.32 11.35
CA HIS A 45 11.36 7.09 10.90
C HIS A 45 12.32 7.43 12.05
N SER A 46 11.82 7.55 13.27
CA SER A 46 12.68 7.78 14.45
C SER A 46 13.71 6.66 14.68
N LEU A 47 13.39 5.44 14.24
CA LEU A 47 14.26 4.26 14.32
C LEU A 47 14.94 3.92 12.97
N HIS A 48 14.38 4.41 11.87
CA HIS A 48 14.83 4.14 10.49
C HIS A 48 15.00 5.46 9.71
N PRO A 49 15.95 6.34 10.11
CA PRO A 49 16.06 7.71 9.57
C PRO A 49 16.51 7.78 8.10
N ASP A 50 16.90 6.68 7.51
CA ASP A 50 17.30 6.56 6.12
C ASP A 50 16.14 6.21 5.18
N TYR A 51 14.93 5.99 5.72
CA TYR A 51 13.72 5.77 4.93
C TYR A 51 13.00 7.10 4.64
N ARG A 52 12.26 7.13 3.54
CA ARG A 52 11.40 8.24 3.11
C ARG A 52 9.96 7.76 2.94
N LEU A 53 9.01 8.68 3.03
CA LEU A 53 7.61 8.44 2.66
C LEU A 53 7.30 9.21 1.38
N GLU A 54 6.83 8.49 0.35
CA GLU A 54 6.31 9.08 -0.89
C GLU A 54 4.78 8.95 -0.91
N ILE A 55 4.09 10.10 -1.02
CA ILE A 55 2.62 10.18 -1.06
C ILE A 55 2.20 10.62 -2.45
N PHE A 56 1.51 9.73 -3.18
CA PHE A 56 1.00 10.00 -4.53
C PHE A 56 -0.49 10.29 -4.48
N GLY A 57 -0.88 11.39 -5.12
CA GLY A 57 -2.26 11.81 -5.27
C GLY A 57 -2.47 13.28 -4.98
N GLU A 58 -3.66 13.74 -5.26
CA GLU A 58 -4.12 15.12 -5.06
C GLU A 58 -5.42 15.13 -4.28
N GLY A 59 -5.74 16.22 -3.60
CA GLY A 59 -6.99 16.38 -2.89
C GLY A 59 -7.03 17.58 -1.95
N SER A 60 -8.16 17.74 -1.29
CA SER A 60 -8.45 18.91 -0.46
C SER A 60 -7.55 19.02 0.78
N LEU A 61 -6.95 17.90 1.21
CA LEU A 61 -6.15 17.82 2.43
C LEU A 61 -4.65 18.11 2.22
N ASP A 62 -4.16 18.43 1.01
CA ASP A 62 -2.72 18.60 0.73
C ASP A 62 -2.04 19.53 1.75
N VAL A 63 -2.56 20.75 1.94
CA VAL A 63 -1.98 21.73 2.87
C VAL A 63 -1.97 21.22 4.31
N ARG A 64 -3.05 20.55 4.74
CA ARG A 64 -3.16 19.99 6.09
C ARG A 64 -2.17 18.86 6.32
N LEU A 65 -2.00 17.97 5.34
CA LEU A 65 -1.08 16.83 5.44
C LEU A 65 0.39 17.29 5.48
N ARG A 66 0.74 18.32 4.70
CA ARG A 66 2.09 18.94 4.77
C ARG A 66 2.33 19.59 6.14
N GLY A 67 1.32 20.27 6.67
CA GLY A 67 1.37 20.82 8.03
C GLY A 67 1.58 19.74 9.08
N LEU A 68 0.84 18.62 8.98
CA LEU A 68 0.99 17.48 9.87
C LEU A 68 2.39 16.84 9.78
N ALA A 69 2.97 16.70 8.59
CA ALA A 69 4.33 16.18 8.44
C ALA A 69 5.36 17.08 9.13
N ALA A 70 5.14 18.41 9.13
CA ALA A 70 5.99 19.37 9.85
C ALA A 70 5.78 19.28 11.38
N GLU A 71 4.54 19.15 11.84
CA GLU A 71 4.19 18.98 13.26
C GLU A 71 4.80 17.69 13.84
N GLU A 72 4.78 16.60 13.07
CA GLU A 72 5.37 15.31 13.45
C GLU A 72 6.92 15.28 13.25
N GLY A 73 7.53 16.36 12.75
CA GLY A 73 8.98 16.48 12.59
C GLY A 73 9.59 15.68 11.43
N VAL A 74 8.79 15.28 10.44
CA VAL A 74 9.23 14.46 9.31
C VAL A 74 9.08 15.14 7.94
N ALA A 75 8.88 16.45 7.89
CA ALA A 75 8.68 17.19 6.64
C ALA A 75 9.78 16.94 5.60
N ASP A 76 11.05 16.82 6.03
CA ASP A 76 12.19 16.58 5.13
C ASP A 76 12.25 15.13 4.62
N ALA A 77 11.55 14.21 5.28
CA ALA A 77 11.50 12.80 4.92
C ALA A 77 10.21 12.39 4.19
N VAL A 78 9.21 13.29 4.10
CA VAL A 78 7.92 13.05 3.42
C VAL A 78 7.87 13.88 2.15
N SER A 79 7.61 13.23 1.02
CA SER A 79 7.39 13.89 -0.26
C SER A 79 5.95 13.68 -0.74
N PHE A 80 5.37 14.75 -1.28
CA PHE A 80 4.03 14.75 -1.89
C PHE A 80 4.21 14.90 -3.39
N GLU A 81 4.06 13.80 -4.10
CA GLU A 81 4.41 13.65 -5.52
C GLU A 81 3.27 14.09 -6.46
N GLY A 82 2.08 14.40 -5.91
CA GLY A 82 0.91 14.74 -6.71
C GLY A 82 0.44 13.58 -7.58
N PHE A 83 -0.21 13.89 -8.69
CA PHE A 83 -0.55 12.89 -9.71
C PHE A 83 0.69 12.50 -10.50
N SER A 84 0.97 11.20 -10.60
CA SER A 84 2.11 10.70 -11.38
C SER A 84 1.66 9.56 -12.31
N PRO A 85 1.95 9.63 -13.62
CA PRO A 85 1.71 8.52 -14.53
C PRO A 85 2.62 7.31 -14.24
N ASN A 86 3.71 7.51 -13.51
CA ASN A 86 4.71 6.48 -13.18
C ASN A 86 4.52 5.91 -11.76
N VAL A 87 3.37 6.15 -11.12
CA VAL A 87 3.14 5.73 -9.72
C VAL A 87 3.36 4.22 -9.51
N LEU A 88 2.98 3.39 -10.48
CA LEU A 88 3.16 1.94 -10.40
C LEU A 88 4.63 1.53 -10.35
N ASP A 89 5.51 2.20 -11.10
CA ASP A 89 6.96 1.93 -11.05
C ASP A 89 7.57 2.36 -9.72
N CYS A 90 7.08 3.47 -9.14
CA CYS A 90 7.51 3.93 -7.82
C CYS A 90 7.07 2.93 -6.73
N ILE A 91 5.81 2.51 -6.75
CA ILE A 91 5.28 1.49 -5.82
C ILE A 91 6.06 0.18 -5.98
N ARG A 92 6.25 -0.30 -7.20
CA ARG A 92 6.91 -1.57 -7.50
C ARG A 92 8.30 -1.71 -6.88
N THR A 93 9.04 -0.63 -6.79
CA THR A 93 10.42 -0.60 -6.27
C THR A 93 10.51 -0.17 -4.81
N SER A 94 9.42 0.25 -4.17
CA SER A 94 9.42 0.65 -2.75
C SER A 94 9.56 -0.55 -1.80
N ALA A 95 10.06 -0.31 -0.59
CA ALA A 95 10.19 -1.33 0.44
C ALA A 95 8.83 -1.84 0.92
N VAL A 96 7.89 -0.90 1.13
CA VAL A 96 6.54 -1.18 1.63
C VAL A 96 5.54 -0.26 0.95
N PHE A 97 4.37 -0.79 0.64
CA PHE A 97 3.19 -0.01 0.26
C PHE A 97 2.19 0.02 1.42
N VAL A 98 1.58 1.18 1.68
CA VAL A 98 0.63 1.38 2.78
C VAL A 98 -0.69 1.94 2.25
N MET A 99 -1.81 1.39 2.73
CA MET A 99 -3.15 1.90 2.48
C MET A 99 -3.95 1.98 3.79
N SER A 100 -4.06 3.17 4.37
CA SER A 100 -4.70 3.41 5.67
C SER A 100 -6.16 3.84 5.59
N SER A 101 -6.84 3.52 4.49
CA SER A 101 -8.21 3.98 4.21
C SER A 101 -9.20 3.65 5.34
N ARG A 102 -10.11 4.58 5.63
CA ARG A 102 -11.25 4.36 6.57
C ARG A 102 -12.38 3.57 5.94
N PHE A 103 -12.53 3.73 4.64
CA PHE A 103 -13.53 3.05 3.84
C PHE A 103 -12.98 2.75 2.45
N GLU A 104 -13.05 1.48 2.06
CA GLU A 104 -12.62 1.03 0.73
C GLU A 104 -13.31 -0.27 0.36
N GLY A 105 -13.77 -0.36 -0.88
CA GLY A 105 -14.04 -1.64 -1.48
C GLY A 105 -12.71 -2.30 -1.90
N LEU A 106 -12.66 -2.88 -3.08
CA LEU A 106 -11.40 -3.35 -3.64
C LEU A 106 -10.63 -2.17 -4.25
N SER A 107 -9.59 -1.74 -3.56
CA SER A 107 -8.71 -0.68 -4.04
C SER A 107 -7.79 -1.20 -5.15
N ASN A 108 -7.76 -0.50 -6.29
CA ASN A 108 -6.85 -0.86 -7.38
C ASN A 108 -5.39 -0.78 -6.93
N SER A 109 -4.98 0.31 -6.25
CA SER A 109 -3.60 0.47 -5.80
C SER A 109 -3.13 -0.62 -4.83
N MET A 110 -4.04 -1.12 -3.97
CA MET A 110 -3.78 -2.28 -3.13
C MET A 110 -3.57 -3.54 -3.96
N LEU A 111 -4.49 -3.83 -4.88
CA LEU A 111 -4.38 -5.02 -5.75
C LEU A 111 -3.12 -4.96 -6.61
N GLU A 112 -2.81 -3.79 -7.16
CA GLU A 112 -1.62 -3.54 -7.96
C GLU A 112 -0.35 -3.79 -7.15
N SER A 113 -0.25 -3.23 -5.92
CA SER A 113 0.91 -3.44 -5.05
C SER A 113 1.11 -4.92 -4.68
N LEU A 114 0.04 -5.62 -4.31
CA LEU A 114 0.07 -7.06 -4.00
C LEU A 114 0.51 -7.87 -5.23
N CYS A 115 -0.07 -7.59 -6.40
CA CYS A 115 0.26 -8.30 -7.65
C CYS A 115 1.70 -8.04 -8.13
N MET A 116 2.28 -6.89 -7.80
CA MET A 116 3.69 -6.58 -8.04
C MET A 116 4.62 -7.17 -6.97
N GLY A 117 4.08 -7.83 -5.95
CA GLY A 117 4.84 -8.44 -4.87
C GLY A 117 5.48 -7.45 -3.92
N VAL A 118 4.89 -6.26 -3.78
CA VAL A 118 5.32 -5.27 -2.79
C VAL A 118 4.76 -5.68 -1.43
N PRO A 119 5.59 -5.75 -0.37
CA PRO A 119 5.08 -5.92 0.99
C PRO A 119 4.05 -4.83 1.30
N THR A 120 2.81 -5.22 1.60
CA THR A 120 1.67 -4.31 1.67
C THR A 120 1.03 -4.34 3.04
N ILE A 121 0.78 -3.16 3.61
CA ILE A 121 0.04 -2.94 4.85
C ILE A 121 -1.28 -2.27 4.50
N CYS A 122 -2.40 -2.80 4.99
CA CYS A 122 -3.72 -2.22 4.78
C CYS A 122 -4.50 -2.15 6.09
N THR A 123 -5.39 -1.17 6.19
CA THR A 123 -6.37 -1.14 7.28
C THR A 123 -7.51 -2.15 7.06
N ARG A 124 -8.03 -2.74 8.15
CA ARG A 124 -9.33 -3.45 8.20
C ARG A 124 -10.45 -2.42 8.11
N CYS A 125 -10.64 -1.86 6.93
CA CYS A 125 -11.57 -0.75 6.76
C CYS A 125 -12.99 -1.20 6.39
N MET A 126 -13.96 -0.32 6.62
CA MET A 126 -15.33 -0.57 6.18
C MET A 126 -15.38 -0.76 4.65
N GLY A 127 -16.10 -1.78 4.22
CA GLY A 127 -16.13 -2.23 2.83
C GLY A 127 -15.43 -3.57 2.62
N GLY A 128 -14.51 -3.98 3.52
CA GLY A 128 -13.93 -5.32 3.59
C GLY A 128 -13.05 -5.73 2.41
N GLY A 129 -12.65 -4.76 1.56
CA GLY A 129 -11.89 -5.08 0.35
C GLY A 129 -10.50 -5.64 0.63
N ALA A 130 -9.81 -5.12 1.66
CA ALA A 130 -8.51 -5.65 2.05
C ALA A 130 -8.63 -7.07 2.61
N GLU A 131 -9.58 -7.30 3.51
CA GLU A 131 -9.83 -8.61 4.15
C GLU A 131 -10.32 -9.69 3.16
N ALA A 132 -10.87 -9.27 2.01
CA ALA A 132 -11.29 -10.20 0.96
C ALA A 132 -10.12 -10.83 0.20
N VAL A 133 -8.93 -10.20 0.20
CA VAL A 133 -7.76 -10.62 -0.60
C VAL A 133 -6.50 -10.78 0.22
N ILE A 134 -6.40 -10.14 1.39
CA ILE A 134 -5.25 -10.26 2.29
C ILE A 134 -5.55 -11.28 3.40
N VAL A 135 -4.71 -12.29 3.47
CA VAL A 135 -4.58 -13.17 4.62
C VAL A 135 -3.48 -12.62 5.49
N ASP A 136 -3.85 -12.05 6.63
CA ASP A 136 -2.96 -11.35 7.55
C ASP A 136 -1.71 -12.16 7.91
N GLY A 137 -0.54 -11.52 7.78
CA GLY A 137 0.76 -12.16 8.00
C GLY A 137 1.20 -13.16 6.94
N ALA A 138 0.37 -13.45 5.93
CA ALA A 138 0.69 -14.42 4.87
C ALA A 138 1.02 -13.74 3.53
N ASN A 139 0.16 -12.87 3.02
CA ASN A 139 0.36 -12.16 1.75
C ASN A 139 0.21 -10.64 1.87
N GLY A 140 0.12 -10.12 3.08
CA GLY A 140 0.04 -8.72 3.46
C GLY A 140 -0.16 -8.60 4.96
N ILE A 141 -0.16 -7.39 5.50
CA ILE A 141 -0.43 -7.12 6.92
C ILE A 141 -1.70 -6.29 7.02
N LEU A 142 -2.57 -6.66 7.96
CA LEU A 142 -3.79 -5.94 8.27
C LEU A 142 -3.69 -5.28 9.65
N VAL A 143 -3.97 -3.99 9.72
CA VAL A 143 -4.02 -3.21 10.96
C VAL A 143 -5.40 -2.59 11.14
N ASP A 144 -5.75 -2.19 12.35
CA ASP A 144 -7.02 -1.52 12.60
C ASP A 144 -6.98 -0.05 12.17
N ILE A 145 -8.16 0.52 11.84
CA ILE A 145 -8.28 1.94 11.48
C ILE A 145 -7.82 2.78 12.68
N ASP A 146 -7.03 3.82 12.39
CA ASP A 146 -6.46 4.76 13.38
C ASP A 146 -5.46 4.13 14.37
N ASP A 147 -5.08 2.87 14.20
CA ASP A 147 -4.00 2.25 14.97
C ASP A 147 -2.63 2.61 14.37
N VAL A 148 -2.21 3.83 14.68
CA VAL A 148 -0.92 4.41 14.26
C VAL A 148 0.26 3.56 14.73
N GLU A 149 0.16 2.97 15.92
CA GLU A 149 1.23 2.15 16.51
C GLU A 149 1.39 0.83 15.76
N ALA A 150 0.28 0.15 15.49
CA ALA A 150 0.30 -1.10 14.72
C ALA A 150 0.85 -0.87 13.30
N GLU A 151 0.49 0.23 12.64
CA GLU A 151 1.01 0.55 11.30
C GLU A 151 2.51 0.84 11.32
N ALA A 152 3.01 1.60 12.31
CA ALA A 152 4.44 1.86 12.48
C ALA A 152 5.23 0.58 12.75
N ASN A 153 4.72 -0.28 13.64
CA ASN A 153 5.33 -1.56 13.96
C ASN A 153 5.33 -2.51 12.76
N ALA A 154 4.28 -2.51 11.94
CA ALA A 154 4.22 -3.28 10.70
C ALA A 154 5.27 -2.81 9.68
N MET A 155 5.46 -1.48 9.52
CA MET A 155 6.55 -0.94 8.68
C MET A 155 7.91 -1.44 9.17
N ALA A 156 8.21 -1.29 10.48
CA ALA A 156 9.47 -1.72 11.07
C ALA A 156 9.67 -3.25 10.90
N HIS A 157 8.63 -4.04 11.18
CA HIS A 157 8.72 -5.48 11.06
C HIS A 157 9.07 -5.95 9.63
N LEU A 158 8.50 -5.30 8.61
CA LEU A 158 8.78 -5.63 7.21
C LEU A 158 10.19 -5.23 6.79
N VAL A 159 10.71 -4.08 7.24
CA VAL A 159 12.04 -3.63 6.82
C VAL A 159 13.16 -4.30 7.60
N ASP A 160 12.93 -4.68 8.86
CA ASP A 160 13.90 -5.36 9.70
C ASP A 160 14.00 -6.86 9.39
N ASN A 161 12.96 -7.44 8.76
CA ASN A 161 12.88 -8.85 8.45
C ASN A 161 12.74 -9.08 6.93
N SER A 162 13.82 -8.85 6.19
CA SER A 162 13.83 -8.89 4.71
C SER A 162 13.33 -10.22 4.13
N GLU A 163 13.65 -11.36 4.76
CA GLU A 163 13.17 -12.67 4.32
C GLU A 163 11.65 -12.80 4.52
N TYR A 164 11.11 -12.27 5.61
CA TYR A 164 9.67 -12.25 5.84
C TYR A 164 8.95 -11.34 4.82
N ALA A 165 9.48 -10.13 4.60
CA ALA A 165 8.95 -9.21 3.61
C ALA A 165 8.94 -9.83 2.20
N LYS A 166 10.03 -10.52 1.83
CA LYS A 166 10.11 -11.26 0.57
C LYS A 166 9.09 -12.40 0.48
N ALA A 167 8.93 -13.16 1.56
CA ALA A 167 7.95 -14.27 1.60
C ALA A 167 6.51 -13.78 1.44
N ILE A 168 6.13 -12.69 2.14
CA ILE A 168 4.82 -12.04 1.99
C ILE A 168 4.62 -11.56 0.54
N GLY A 169 5.58 -10.86 -0.03
CA GLY A 169 5.52 -10.37 -1.40
C GLY A 169 5.37 -11.50 -2.43
N LEU A 170 6.10 -12.61 -2.27
CA LEU A 170 5.98 -13.76 -3.15
C LEU A 170 4.58 -14.40 -3.12
N ARG A 171 3.98 -14.53 -1.95
CA ARG A 171 2.61 -15.04 -1.82
C ARG A 171 1.58 -14.06 -2.37
N ALA A 172 1.79 -12.76 -2.19
CA ALA A 172 0.91 -11.74 -2.75
C ALA A 172 0.84 -11.80 -4.29
N ARG A 173 1.95 -12.12 -4.96
CA ARG A 173 2.00 -12.26 -6.44
C ARG A 173 1.05 -13.32 -6.99
N GLU A 174 0.66 -14.31 -6.20
CA GLU A 174 -0.30 -15.34 -6.63
C GLU A 174 -1.65 -14.73 -7.02
N LEU A 175 -2.01 -13.58 -6.45
CA LEU A 175 -3.19 -12.82 -6.82
C LEU A 175 -3.17 -12.38 -8.30
N ARG A 176 -1.99 -12.17 -8.90
CA ARG A 176 -1.86 -11.75 -10.29
C ARG A 176 -2.52 -12.74 -11.24
N GLN A 177 -2.31 -14.03 -11.04
CA GLN A 177 -2.96 -15.06 -11.84
C GLN A 177 -4.46 -15.12 -11.57
N GLN A 178 -4.87 -15.02 -10.31
CA GLN A 178 -6.28 -15.08 -9.92
C GLN A 178 -7.09 -13.89 -10.46
N LEU A 179 -6.44 -12.76 -10.68
CA LEU A 179 -7.02 -11.50 -11.18
C LEU A 179 -6.72 -11.28 -12.67
N SER A 180 -6.13 -12.25 -13.38
CA SER A 180 -5.90 -12.11 -14.81
C SER A 180 -7.22 -11.96 -15.57
N LEU A 181 -7.21 -11.24 -16.69
CA LEU A 181 -8.39 -11.04 -17.54
C LEU A 181 -9.01 -12.38 -17.95
N GLU A 182 -8.16 -13.36 -18.26
CA GLU A 182 -8.58 -14.71 -18.63
C GLU A 182 -9.33 -15.39 -17.47
N THR A 183 -8.71 -15.45 -16.28
CA THR A 183 -9.32 -16.10 -15.09
C THR A 183 -10.64 -15.45 -14.68
N ILE A 184 -10.70 -14.13 -14.73
CA ILE A 184 -11.92 -13.38 -14.38
C ILE A 184 -12.98 -13.54 -15.47
N GLY A 185 -12.57 -13.53 -16.76
CA GLY A 185 -13.46 -13.79 -17.89
C GLY A 185 -14.12 -15.16 -17.82
N ASP A 186 -13.35 -16.22 -17.53
CA ASP A 186 -13.88 -17.59 -17.38
C ASP A 186 -14.88 -17.68 -16.22
N LYS A 187 -14.63 -16.99 -15.10
CA LYS A 187 -15.60 -16.92 -13.98
C LYS A 187 -16.91 -16.26 -14.40
N TRP A 188 -16.87 -15.21 -15.21
CA TRP A 188 -18.09 -14.58 -15.73
C TRP A 188 -18.83 -15.49 -16.72
N LEU A 189 -18.11 -16.14 -17.63
CA LEU A 189 -18.70 -17.08 -18.59
C LEU A 189 -19.36 -18.28 -17.90
N SER A 190 -18.82 -18.72 -16.76
CA SER A 190 -19.40 -19.84 -15.99
C SER A 190 -20.74 -19.52 -15.31
N LEU A 191 -21.17 -18.27 -15.31
CA LEU A 191 -22.47 -17.83 -14.76
C LEU A 191 -23.57 -17.73 -15.82
N LEU A 192 -23.22 -17.87 -17.10
CA LEU A 192 -24.15 -17.84 -18.24
C LEU A 192 -24.64 -19.22 -18.58
#